data_051099be6e5a41cff0c0d55e142cd91a
#
_entry.id   051099be6e5a41cff0c0d55e142cd91a
#
_cell.length_a   1.000
_cell.length_b   1.000
_cell.length_c   1.000
_cell.angle_alpha   90.00
_cell.angle_beta   90.00
_cell.angle_gamma   90.00
#
_symmetry.space_group_name_H-M   'P 1'
#
loop_
_entity.id
_entity.type
_entity.pdbx_description
1 polymer ?
#
loop_
_entity_poly.entity_id
_entity_poly.type
_entity_poly.pdbx_seq_one_letter_code
_entity_poly.pdbx_strand_id
1 'polypeptide(L)' 'MKLGDFLLKVIFWSGMTQAEVAKKCNISTPALNELIKNKRGINVKYAKSFEELFGIPTMIWLMWGNIDELNKEE' A
#
# COMPACT_ATOMS: atom_id res chain seq x y z
N MET A 1 2.87 0.65 -13.61
CA MET A 1 2.65 1.32 -12.30
C MET A 1 2.96 0.35 -11.17
N LYS A 2 3.78 0.79 -10.24
CA LYS A 2 4.15 -0.03 -9.09
C LYS A 2 3.13 0.12 -7.96
N LEU A 3 3.17 -0.83 -7.02
CA LEU A 3 2.27 -0.81 -5.87
C LEU A 3 2.29 0.54 -5.13
N GLY A 4 3.47 1.09 -4.89
CA GLY A 4 3.59 2.36 -4.18
C GLY A 4 2.91 3.51 -4.90
N ASP A 5 2.99 3.51 -6.24
CA ASP A 5 2.34 4.53 -7.04
C ASP A 5 0.82 4.43 -6.94
N PHE A 6 0.31 3.19 -6.98
CA PHE A 6 -1.11 2.93 -6.81
C PHE A 6 -1.58 3.34 -5.43
N LEU A 7 -0.83 2.96 -4.40
CA LEU A 7 -1.15 3.31 -3.01
C LEU A 7 -1.20 4.82 -2.83
N LEU A 8 -0.25 5.55 -3.38
CA LEU A 8 -0.22 7.00 -3.28
C LEU A 8 -1.45 7.62 -3.92
N LYS A 9 -1.87 7.11 -5.08
CA LYS A 9 -3.08 7.60 -5.74
C LYS A 9 -4.34 7.33 -4.93
N VAL A 10 -4.43 6.14 -4.32
CA VAL A 10 -5.58 5.79 -3.49
C VAL A 10 -5.65 6.72 -2.28
N ILE A 11 -4.51 6.99 -1.65
CA ILE A 11 -4.45 7.93 -0.53
C ILE A 11 -4.91 9.32 -0.96
N PHE A 12 -4.42 9.79 -2.10
CA PHE A 12 -4.81 11.08 -2.64
C PHE A 12 -6.33 11.15 -2.88
N TRP A 13 -6.90 10.13 -3.51
CA TRP A 13 -8.34 10.10 -3.80
C TRP A 13 -9.18 9.99 -2.53
N SER A 14 -8.65 9.42 -1.46
CA SER A 14 -9.37 9.30 -0.19
C SER A 14 -9.52 10.61 0.54
N GLY A 15 -8.72 11.62 0.18
CA GLY A 15 -8.72 12.90 0.88
C GLY A 15 -7.97 12.89 2.20
N MET A 16 -7.33 11.77 2.55
CA MET A 16 -6.57 11.64 3.79
C MET A 16 -5.09 11.96 3.56
N THR A 17 -4.40 12.38 4.62
CA THR A 17 -2.95 12.53 4.57
C THR A 17 -2.30 11.17 4.80
N GLN A 18 -1.02 11.06 4.47
CA GLN A 18 -0.26 9.84 4.74
C GLN A 18 -0.25 9.52 6.23
N ALA A 19 -0.11 10.53 7.08
CA ALA A 19 -0.12 10.36 8.53
C ALA A 19 -1.45 9.79 9.02
N GLU A 20 -2.55 10.28 8.46
CA GLU A 20 -3.88 9.77 8.82
C GLU A 20 -4.06 8.31 8.41
N VAL A 21 -3.61 7.97 7.22
CA VAL A 21 -3.68 6.59 6.71
C VAL A 21 -2.84 5.66 7.59
N ALA A 22 -1.62 6.06 7.94
CA ALA A 22 -0.75 5.26 8.79
C ALA A 22 -1.42 5.01 10.14
N LYS A 23 -2.01 6.05 10.74
CA LYS A 23 -2.69 5.93 12.01
C LYS A 23 -3.89 4.98 11.93
N LYS A 24 -4.72 5.15 10.91
CA LYS A 24 -5.92 4.32 10.73
C LYS A 24 -5.59 2.87 10.43
N CYS A 25 -4.51 2.62 9.72
CA CYS A 25 -4.06 1.27 9.39
C CYS A 25 -3.16 0.65 10.46
N ASN A 26 -2.87 1.40 11.51
CA ASN A 26 -2.01 0.95 12.61
C ASN A 26 -0.62 0.53 12.10
N ILE A 27 -0.06 1.33 11.21
CA ILE A 27 1.32 1.14 10.73
C ILE A 27 2.11 2.42 11.00
N SER A 28 3.42 2.29 11.11
CA SER A 28 4.26 3.46 11.36
C SER A 28 4.34 4.33 10.10
N THR A 29 4.51 5.63 10.30
CA THR A 29 4.66 6.56 9.18
C THR A 29 5.85 6.18 8.29
N PRO A 30 7.03 5.82 8.86
CA PRO A 30 8.14 5.36 8.04
C PRO A 30 7.82 4.10 7.22
N ALA A 31 7.07 3.16 7.79
CA ALA A 31 6.70 1.94 7.06
C ALA A 31 5.78 2.27 5.87
N LEU A 32 4.79 3.13 6.09
CA LEU A 32 3.92 3.57 4.99
C LEU A 32 4.71 4.29 3.91
N ASN A 33 5.62 5.15 4.31
CA ASN A 33 6.47 5.88 3.38
C ASN A 33 7.31 4.94 2.52
N GLU A 34 7.86 3.89 3.14
CA GLU A 34 8.65 2.89 2.42
C GLU A 34 7.79 2.11 1.41
N LEU A 35 6.55 1.81 1.77
CA LEU A 35 5.60 1.16 0.84
C LEU A 35 5.35 2.06 -0.37
N ILE A 36 5.10 3.35 -0.13
CA ILE A 36 4.84 4.32 -1.19
C ILE A 36 6.05 4.47 -2.12
N LYS A 37 7.25 4.39 -1.56
CA LYS A 37 8.49 4.52 -2.33
C LYS A 37 8.96 3.21 -2.93
N ASN A 38 8.18 2.14 -2.77
CA ASN A 38 8.51 0.80 -3.29
C ASN A 38 9.81 0.23 -2.69
N LYS A 39 10.13 0.63 -1.47
CA LYS A 39 11.30 0.12 -0.74
C LYS A 39 10.96 -1.04 0.18
N ARG A 40 9.67 -1.30 0.37
CA ARG A 40 9.18 -2.36 1.24
C ARG A 40 8.04 -3.07 0.52
N GLY A 41 8.02 -4.40 0.58
CA GLY A 41 6.92 -5.18 0.02
C GLY A 41 5.70 -5.15 0.91
N ILE A 42 4.52 -5.36 0.31
CA ILE A 42 3.28 -5.46 1.07
C ILE A 42 3.13 -6.87 1.63
N ASN A 43 2.52 -6.97 2.81
CA ASN A 43 2.20 -8.26 3.42
C ASN A 43 0.69 -8.34 3.66
N VAL A 44 0.23 -9.52 4.11
CA VAL A 44 -1.20 -9.75 4.33
C VAL A 44 -1.76 -8.79 5.36
N LYS A 45 -1.00 -8.50 6.41
CA LYS A 45 -1.44 -7.59 7.47
C LYS A 45 -1.74 -6.20 6.92
N TYR A 46 -0.81 -5.65 6.14
CA TYR A 46 -1.00 -4.33 5.54
C TYR A 46 -2.13 -4.34 4.51
N ALA A 47 -2.19 -5.40 3.70
CA ALA A 47 -3.24 -5.52 2.69
C ALA A 47 -4.63 -5.54 3.31
N LYS A 48 -4.80 -6.26 4.41
CA LYS A 48 -6.08 -6.30 5.12
C LYS A 48 -6.45 -4.93 5.69
N SER A 49 -5.47 -4.21 6.24
CA SER A 49 -5.71 -2.87 6.76
C SER A 49 -6.17 -1.93 5.65
N PHE A 50 -5.54 -2.01 4.48
CA PHE A 50 -5.93 -1.19 3.34
C PHE A 50 -7.30 -1.57 2.82
N GLU A 51 -7.65 -2.86 2.82
CA GLU A 51 -8.99 -3.30 2.45
C GLU A 51 -10.04 -2.66 3.36
N GLU A 52 -9.80 -2.70 4.66
CA GLU A 52 -10.73 -2.12 5.63
C GLU A 52 -10.87 -0.61 5.44
N LEU A 53 -9.79 0.06 5.15
CA LEU A 53 -9.80 1.52 5.04
C LEU A 53 -10.32 2.01 3.69
N PHE A 54 -9.89 1.39 2.60
CA PHE A 54 -10.17 1.86 1.25
C PHE A 54 -11.24 1.06 0.51
N GLY A 55 -11.59 -0.11 1.02
CA GLY A 55 -12.58 -0.97 0.35
C GLY A 55 -12.02 -1.76 -0.83
N ILE A 56 -10.70 -1.75 -1.03
CA ILE A 56 -10.06 -2.50 -2.10
C ILE A 56 -9.66 -3.86 -1.55
N PRO A 57 -10.08 -4.98 -2.18
CA PRO A 57 -9.84 -6.32 -1.63
C PRO A 57 -8.37 -6.61 -1.34
N THR A 58 -8.13 -7.33 -0.25
CA THR A 58 -6.80 -7.77 0.14
C THR A 58 -6.06 -8.43 -1.01
N MET A 59 -6.75 -9.29 -1.76
CA MET A 59 -6.15 -10.02 -2.86
C MET A 59 -5.58 -9.11 -3.95
N ILE A 60 -6.25 -7.98 -4.21
CA ILE A 60 -5.77 -7.02 -5.21
C ILE A 60 -4.43 -6.44 -4.77
N TRP A 61 -4.30 -6.08 -3.50
CA TRP A 61 -3.05 -5.55 -2.97
C TRP A 61 -1.91 -6.56 -3.08
N LEU A 62 -2.20 -7.82 -2.73
CA LEU A 62 -1.20 -8.88 -2.75
C LEU A 62 -0.79 -9.25 -4.18
N MET A 63 -1.75 -9.29 -5.10
CA MET A 63 -1.46 -9.56 -6.49
C MET A 63 -0.56 -8.48 -7.10
N TRP A 64 -0.84 -7.22 -6.75
CA TRP A 64 -0.03 -6.11 -7.23
C TRP A 64 1.40 -6.21 -6.72
N GLY A 65 1.56 -6.55 -5.44
CA GLY A 65 2.87 -6.76 -4.86
C GLY A 65 3.65 -7.86 -5.56
N ASN A 66 2.96 -8.97 -5.88
CA ASN A 66 3.57 -10.08 -6.61
C ASN A 66 4.01 -9.68 -8.01
N ILE A 67 3.20 -8.88 -8.71
CA ILE A 67 3.54 -8.38 -10.05
C ILE A 67 4.79 -7.50 -9.97
N ASP A 68 4.86 -6.61 -8.98
CA ASP A 68 6.03 -5.76 -8.77
C ASP A 68 7.27 -6.60 -8.51
N GLU A 69 7.13 -7.65 -7.73
CA GLU A 69 8.24 -8.54 -7.39
C GLU A 69 8.76 -9.27 -8.63
N LEU A 70 7.85 -9.73 -9.49
CA LEU A 70 8.22 -10.38 -10.74
C LEU A 70 8.94 -9.41 -11.69
N ASN A 71 8.46 -8.18 -11.77
CA ASN A 71 9.05 -7.16 -12.64
C ASN A 71 10.40 -6.68 -12.16
N LYS A 72 10.71 -6.90 -10.91
CA LYS A 72 11.95 -6.44 -10.29
C LYS A 72 13.19 -7.09 -10.87
N GLU A 73 13.02 -8.30 -11.44
CA GLU A 73 14.13 -9.07 -11.97
C GLU A 73 14.49 -8.69 -13.41
N GLU A 74 13.70 -7.86 -14.02
CA GLU A 74 13.94 -7.38 -15.37
C GLU A 74 14.71 -6.06 -15.35
#